data_116ae87762a5355006f10ff7a6fab517
#
_entry.id   116ae87762a5355006f10ff7a6fab517
#
_cell.length_a   1.000
_cell.length_b   1.000
_cell.length_c   1.000
_cell.angle_alpha   90.00
_cell.angle_beta   90.00
_cell.angle_gamma   90.00
#
_symmetry.space_group_name_H-M   'P 1'
#
loop_
_entity.id
_entity.type
_entity.pdbx_description
1 polymer ?
#
loop_
_entity_poly.entity_id
_entity_poly.type
_entity_poly.pdbx_seq_one_letter_code
_entity_poly.pdbx_strand_id
1 'polypeptide(L)'
;MGSKYFEIVHRDGLARIGKLSTAHGTLTTPAILPVVNPNLRLITPSEMKSMGAEGIITNGYIIRRSPELREKAERSGLHSMLQFDGPIMTDSGTFQSYVYGDMEFDNRGMVEFQRKIGSDVVTILDIFSRPDFNRSEASDAVRETYRRLGEIEPSETSFLAGPIQGSLFPDLRRKSSRLMGYSHADYLPVGGVVPLLEQYRYADLVNIIWNVKRYGNKGKPLHLFGGGHPMFLALAVYLGIDLFDSASYAKYARDSRLLFPDGTRDLARIGDFPAWSPLHGRYTVKEVISADVEEKTLLLARHNLFAIFQELSEVRERIHEQNLWEYVQQKTHSHPSLHAALEQILRIQGGLEAFTELSRRSPYFHFQEHSRGSLFHRRIKRFAEKFVSQRETVRILDANYRREGIREKIIEEYEKSSVAFMIPWNGIHVPLELEDTYPVQQVIGSGESNSTTWIRGVMRKYSLQPHDGEVGSKVRSFNLQKLRTIAEFQFGQGIKLFPDSTEIRVSRNTGRIRTASVDEKIMATLRASDGFLTLTMEGAQAMRASITPPRLSVVVSEESAGFNRKGYSVFFKFVDRFDRHLVAGNETLVLDPEEKLIAVGRSRVSGMEFGDYTRGVAVDVHHSVEGRDEDETD
;
A
#
# COMPACT_ATOMS: atom_id res chain seq x y z
N MET A 1 -8.38 -11.42 -13.93
CA MET A 1 -7.49 -10.53 -14.70
C MET A 1 -7.48 -9.17 -14.01
N GLY A 2 -6.31 -8.48 -13.96
CA GLY A 2 -6.22 -7.11 -13.43
C GLY A 2 -6.90 -6.09 -14.36
N SER A 3 -7.05 -4.85 -13.89
CA SER A 3 -7.58 -3.77 -14.73
C SER A 3 -6.56 -3.38 -15.81
N LYS A 4 -6.97 -3.42 -17.07
CA LYS A 4 -6.14 -2.95 -18.19
C LYS A 4 -5.97 -1.41 -18.22
N TYR A 5 -6.64 -0.70 -17.32
CA TYR A 5 -6.68 0.77 -17.28
C TYR A 5 -6.11 1.38 -16.00
N PHE A 6 -5.61 0.53 -15.08
CA PHE A 6 -5.03 0.96 -13.82
C PHE A 6 -3.56 0.55 -13.71
N GLU A 7 -2.67 1.52 -13.55
CA GLU A 7 -1.22 1.33 -13.45
C GLU A 7 -0.70 1.93 -12.15
N ILE A 8 0.19 1.19 -11.46
CA ILE A 8 0.84 1.66 -10.22
C ILE A 8 2.13 2.38 -10.56
N VAL A 9 2.30 3.60 -10.02
CA VAL A 9 3.48 4.44 -10.18
C VAL A 9 4.39 4.38 -8.95
N HIS A 10 3.83 4.54 -7.74
CA HIS A 10 4.54 4.44 -6.46
C HIS A 10 3.78 3.58 -5.48
N ARG A 11 4.49 3.08 -4.45
CA ARG A 11 3.87 2.28 -3.40
C ARG A 11 4.60 2.44 -2.05
N ASP A 12 3.85 2.19 -0.96
CA ASP A 12 4.32 1.98 0.40
C ASP A 12 3.45 0.88 1.03
N GLY A 13 3.93 -0.36 1.00
CA GLY A 13 3.15 -1.54 1.37
C GLY A 13 1.93 -1.73 0.46
N LEU A 14 0.72 -1.75 1.02
CA LEU A 14 -0.54 -1.83 0.27
C LEU A 14 -1.01 -0.48 -0.29
N ALA A 15 -0.55 0.62 0.29
CA ALA A 15 -0.82 1.95 -0.22
C ALA A 15 -0.08 2.17 -1.55
N ARG A 16 -0.74 2.84 -2.50
CA ARG A 16 -0.18 3.04 -3.83
C ARG A 16 -0.66 4.33 -4.49
N ILE A 17 0.24 4.95 -5.23
CA ILE A 17 -0.12 5.97 -6.21
C ILE A 17 -0.29 5.26 -7.54
N GLY A 18 -1.46 5.39 -8.14
CA GLY A 18 -1.78 4.78 -9.42
C GLY A 18 -2.43 5.78 -10.38
N LYS A 19 -2.48 5.39 -11.65
CA LYS A 19 -3.18 6.13 -12.71
C LYS A 19 -4.34 5.28 -13.23
N LEU A 20 -5.56 5.76 -13.07
CA LEU A 20 -6.78 5.17 -13.63
C LEU A 20 -7.20 5.99 -14.83
N SER A 21 -7.01 5.45 -16.03
CA SER A 21 -7.28 6.14 -17.30
C SER A 21 -8.69 5.80 -17.78
N THR A 22 -9.53 6.82 -18.00
CA THR A 22 -10.86 6.72 -18.58
C THR A 22 -10.92 7.39 -19.97
N ALA A 23 -12.06 7.38 -20.61
CA ALA A 23 -12.28 8.09 -21.89
C ALA A 23 -12.13 9.62 -21.73
N HIS A 24 -12.47 10.17 -20.55
CA HIS A 24 -12.49 11.61 -20.31
C HIS A 24 -11.34 12.11 -19.41
N GLY A 25 -10.29 11.30 -19.22
CA GLY A 25 -9.09 11.71 -18.47
C GLY A 25 -8.58 10.64 -17.50
N THR A 26 -7.60 11.04 -16.70
CA THR A 26 -6.90 10.15 -15.77
C THR A 26 -7.08 10.63 -14.33
N LEU A 27 -7.42 9.69 -13.43
CA LEU A 27 -7.42 9.91 -11.98
C LEU A 27 -6.08 9.46 -11.39
N THR A 28 -5.45 10.31 -10.61
CA THR A 28 -4.24 9.98 -9.84
C THR A 28 -4.64 9.54 -8.44
N THR A 29 -4.59 8.23 -8.18
CA THR A 29 -4.96 7.69 -6.86
C THR A 29 -3.83 7.87 -5.82
N PRO A 30 -4.12 7.95 -4.52
CA PRO A 30 -5.45 8.05 -3.90
C PRO A 30 -6.19 9.32 -4.29
N ALA A 31 -7.46 9.19 -4.67
CA ALA A 31 -8.30 10.32 -5.07
C ALA A 31 -9.69 10.25 -4.44
N ILE A 32 -10.34 11.41 -4.38
CA ILE A 32 -11.75 11.49 -3.99
C ILE A 32 -12.59 12.01 -5.15
N LEU A 33 -13.79 11.47 -5.27
CA LEU A 33 -14.82 11.93 -6.18
C LEU A 33 -15.86 12.73 -5.36
N PRO A 34 -15.84 14.07 -5.40
CA PRO A 34 -16.89 14.87 -4.77
C PRO A 34 -18.26 14.49 -5.32
N VAL A 35 -19.23 14.28 -4.42
CA VAL A 35 -20.61 13.96 -4.81
C VAL A 35 -21.31 15.21 -5.31
N VAL A 36 -21.76 15.17 -6.57
CA VAL A 36 -22.53 16.24 -7.19
C VAL A 36 -24.01 15.84 -7.24
N ASN A 37 -24.85 16.56 -6.51
CA ASN A 37 -26.31 16.46 -6.67
C ASN A 37 -26.73 17.36 -7.82
N PRO A 38 -27.31 16.83 -8.91
CA PRO A 38 -27.68 17.65 -10.08
C PRO A 38 -28.76 18.69 -9.78
N ASN A 39 -29.55 18.50 -8.72
CA ASN A 39 -30.60 19.45 -8.29
C ASN A 39 -30.09 20.53 -7.32
N LEU A 40 -28.94 20.32 -6.65
CA LEU A 40 -28.46 21.18 -5.56
C LEU A 40 -26.95 21.46 -5.77
N ARG A 41 -26.64 22.42 -6.64
CA ARG A 41 -25.26 22.78 -6.97
C ARG A 41 -24.74 23.82 -5.98
N LEU A 42 -24.22 23.40 -4.85
CA LEU A 42 -23.59 24.30 -3.87
C LEU A 42 -22.23 24.81 -4.39
N ILE A 43 -21.37 23.89 -4.85
CA ILE A 43 -20.12 24.21 -5.58
C ILE A 43 -20.30 23.64 -6.99
N THR A 44 -19.98 24.41 -8.02
CA THR A 44 -20.10 23.91 -9.40
C THR A 44 -19.02 22.88 -9.71
N PRO A 45 -19.27 21.87 -10.56
CA PRO A 45 -18.25 20.91 -10.95
C PRO A 45 -17.00 21.56 -11.57
N SER A 46 -17.15 22.63 -12.34
CA SER A 46 -16.03 23.42 -12.86
C SER A 46 -15.20 24.05 -11.75
N GLU A 47 -15.84 24.57 -10.71
CA GLU A 47 -15.14 25.09 -9.53
C GLU A 47 -14.45 23.97 -8.75
N MET A 48 -15.10 22.80 -8.57
CA MET A 48 -14.46 21.63 -7.95
C MET A 48 -13.20 21.22 -8.69
N LYS A 49 -13.20 21.27 -10.03
CA LYS A 49 -12.03 21.00 -10.87
C LYS A 49 -10.91 22.00 -10.60
N SER A 50 -11.23 23.30 -10.53
CA SER A 50 -10.25 24.35 -10.21
C SER A 50 -9.65 24.20 -8.80
N MET A 51 -10.37 23.57 -7.88
CA MET A 51 -9.91 23.25 -6.52
C MET A 51 -9.08 21.97 -6.45
N GLY A 52 -9.02 21.16 -7.53
CA GLY A 52 -8.22 19.95 -7.61
C GLY A 52 -8.98 18.63 -7.77
N ALA A 53 -10.30 18.68 -8.03
CA ALA A 53 -11.06 17.46 -8.35
C ALA A 53 -10.65 16.94 -9.73
N GLU A 54 -10.05 15.76 -9.79
CA GLU A 54 -9.72 15.09 -11.05
C GLU A 54 -10.93 14.33 -11.63
N GLY A 55 -11.92 13.99 -10.80
CA GLY A 55 -13.17 13.33 -11.16
C GLY A 55 -14.27 13.66 -10.18
N ILE A 56 -15.51 13.35 -10.54
CA ILE A 56 -16.70 13.54 -9.70
C ILE A 56 -17.60 12.30 -9.72
N ILE A 57 -18.49 12.20 -8.74
CA ILE A 57 -19.54 11.19 -8.72
C ILE A 57 -20.91 11.86 -8.64
N THR A 58 -21.86 11.32 -9.38
CA THR A 58 -23.27 11.75 -9.32
C THR A 58 -24.20 10.55 -9.24
N ASN A 59 -25.49 10.78 -9.07
CA ASN A 59 -26.45 9.72 -8.87
C ASN A 59 -27.30 9.47 -10.12
N GLY A 60 -27.11 8.30 -10.75
CA GLY A 60 -27.83 7.88 -11.95
C GLY A 60 -29.34 7.71 -11.74
N TYR A 61 -29.75 7.26 -10.53
CA TYR A 61 -31.17 7.10 -10.19
C TYR A 61 -31.89 8.46 -10.12
N ILE A 62 -31.29 9.47 -9.48
CA ILE A 62 -31.86 10.82 -9.40
C ILE A 62 -32.03 11.41 -10.82
N ILE A 63 -31.02 11.25 -11.67
CA ILE A 63 -31.07 11.76 -13.05
C ILE A 63 -32.14 11.04 -13.85
N ARG A 64 -32.22 9.71 -13.76
CA ARG A 64 -33.20 8.89 -14.50
C ARG A 64 -34.64 9.17 -14.07
N ARG A 65 -34.88 9.37 -12.78
CA ARG A 65 -36.20 9.62 -12.18
C ARG A 65 -36.77 11.00 -12.55
N SER A 66 -35.91 12.03 -12.69
CA SER A 66 -36.34 13.36 -13.10
C SER A 66 -36.48 13.45 -14.62
N PRO A 67 -37.69 13.69 -15.17
CA PRO A 67 -37.89 13.79 -16.63
C PRO A 67 -37.00 14.85 -17.28
N GLU A 68 -36.86 16.01 -16.63
CA GLU A 68 -36.02 17.12 -17.10
C GLU A 68 -34.53 16.77 -17.15
N LEU A 69 -34.00 16.22 -16.05
CA LEU A 69 -32.58 15.82 -15.98
C LEU A 69 -32.29 14.68 -16.94
N ARG A 70 -33.19 13.71 -17.05
CA ARG A 70 -33.09 12.58 -17.96
C ARG A 70 -33.01 13.04 -19.43
N GLU A 71 -33.97 13.87 -19.87
CA GLU A 71 -33.99 14.38 -21.23
C GLU A 71 -32.72 15.18 -21.54
N LYS A 72 -32.27 16.03 -20.60
CA LYS A 72 -31.04 16.80 -20.73
C LYS A 72 -29.81 15.92 -20.83
N ALA A 73 -29.68 14.89 -19.96
CA ALA A 73 -28.56 13.97 -19.96
C ALA A 73 -28.53 13.10 -21.25
N GLU A 74 -29.68 12.61 -21.70
CA GLU A 74 -29.78 11.81 -22.93
C GLU A 74 -29.48 12.62 -24.20
N ARG A 75 -29.84 13.91 -24.21
CA ARG A 75 -29.64 14.79 -25.37
C ARG A 75 -28.19 15.33 -25.47
N SER A 76 -27.60 15.75 -24.37
CA SER A 76 -26.31 16.47 -24.36
C SER A 76 -25.15 15.68 -23.73
N GLY A 77 -25.42 14.52 -23.15
CA GLY A 77 -24.47 13.76 -22.38
C GLY A 77 -24.26 14.30 -20.95
N LEU A 78 -23.74 13.43 -20.08
CA LEU A 78 -23.56 13.73 -18.65
C LEU A 78 -22.50 14.82 -18.41
N HIS A 79 -21.40 14.78 -19.15
CA HIS A 79 -20.29 15.74 -19.05
C HIS A 79 -20.73 17.17 -19.40
N SER A 80 -21.48 17.31 -20.50
CA SER A 80 -22.03 18.62 -20.91
C SER A 80 -23.10 19.09 -19.93
N MET A 81 -23.99 18.19 -19.46
CA MET A 81 -25.03 18.52 -18.48
C MET A 81 -24.44 19.06 -17.17
N LEU A 82 -23.35 18.45 -16.69
CA LEU A 82 -22.70 18.80 -15.44
C LEU A 82 -21.61 19.88 -15.61
N GLN A 83 -21.22 20.20 -16.85
CA GLN A 83 -20.11 21.11 -17.18
C GLN A 83 -18.79 20.64 -16.54
N PHE A 84 -18.48 19.37 -16.72
CA PHE A 84 -17.27 18.73 -16.21
C PHE A 84 -16.65 17.84 -17.29
N ASP A 85 -15.40 18.08 -17.64
CA ASP A 85 -14.67 17.43 -18.72
C ASP A 85 -13.73 16.31 -18.25
N GLY A 86 -13.72 16.01 -16.94
CA GLY A 86 -12.98 14.89 -16.34
C GLY A 86 -13.85 13.64 -16.15
N PRO A 87 -13.27 12.55 -15.59
CA PRO A 87 -13.97 11.31 -15.28
C PRO A 87 -15.21 11.50 -14.41
N ILE A 88 -16.33 10.92 -14.83
CA ILE A 88 -17.58 10.93 -14.06
C ILE A 88 -18.01 9.51 -13.74
N MET A 89 -18.18 9.22 -12.45
CA MET A 89 -18.82 8.01 -11.95
C MET A 89 -20.31 8.27 -11.72
N THR A 90 -21.15 7.29 -12.03
CA THR A 90 -22.56 7.29 -11.62
C THR A 90 -22.81 6.17 -10.61
N ASP A 91 -23.35 6.55 -9.44
CA ASP A 91 -23.94 5.61 -8.50
C ASP A 91 -25.32 5.16 -9.00
N SER A 92 -25.62 3.88 -8.80
CA SER A 92 -26.90 3.27 -9.22
C SER A 92 -28.12 3.73 -8.44
N GLY A 93 -27.91 4.35 -7.25
CA GLY A 93 -28.98 4.82 -6.37
C GLY A 93 -29.54 3.77 -5.43
N THR A 94 -28.85 2.67 -5.21
CA THR A 94 -29.28 1.64 -4.26
C THR A 94 -29.55 2.19 -2.85
N PHE A 95 -28.69 3.09 -2.37
CA PHE A 95 -28.88 3.74 -1.07
C PHE A 95 -30.14 4.61 -1.03
N GLN A 96 -30.44 5.34 -2.11
CA GLN A 96 -31.62 6.18 -2.24
C GLN A 96 -32.90 5.33 -2.32
N SER A 97 -32.89 4.21 -3.03
CA SER A 97 -34.03 3.30 -3.09
C SER A 97 -34.34 2.69 -1.72
N TYR A 98 -33.30 2.42 -0.93
CA TYR A 98 -33.45 1.97 0.46
C TYR A 98 -34.09 3.05 1.35
N VAL A 99 -33.76 4.34 1.15
CA VAL A 99 -34.31 5.46 1.93
C VAL A 99 -35.75 5.80 1.50
N TYR A 100 -36.05 5.70 0.21
CA TYR A 100 -37.33 6.13 -0.37
C TYR A 100 -38.34 5.00 -0.65
N GLY A 101 -37.96 3.73 -0.49
CA GLY A 101 -38.87 2.58 -0.41
C GLY A 101 -39.25 1.88 -1.71
N ASP A 102 -39.03 2.43 -2.92
CA ASP A 102 -39.40 1.81 -4.19
C ASP A 102 -38.28 1.83 -5.22
N MET A 103 -37.93 0.65 -5.76
CA MET A 103 -37.08 0.56 -6.95
C MET A 103 -37.98 0.50 -8.21
N GLU A 104 -38.03 1.61 -8.93
CA GLU A 104 -38.78 1.77 -10.18
C GLU A 104 -38.04 1.16 -11.39
N PHE A 105 -36.74 0.81 -11.24
CA PHE A 105 -35.88 0.40 -12.35
C PHE A 105 -35.17 -0.93 -12.08
N ASP A 106 -35.07 -1.75 -13.12
CA ASP A 106 -34.27 -2.97 -13.07
C ASP A 106 -32.77 -2.71 -13.24
N ASN A 107 -31.94 -3.71 -12.91
CA ASN A 107 -30.49 -3.61 -12.94
C ASN A 107 -29.91 -3.31 -14.32
N ARG A 108 -30.38 -4.03 -15.38
CA ARG A 108 -29.92 -3.83 -16.76
C ARG A 108 -30.27 -2.44 -17.27
N GLY A 109 -31.53 -2.05 -17.15
CA GLY A 109 -31.98 -0.74 -17.59
C GLY A 109 -31.29 0.42 -16.84
N MET A 110 -30.83 0.23 -15.57
CA MET A 110 -30.07 1.23 -14.88
C MET A 110 -28.65 1.35 -15.44
N VAL A 111 -27.95 0.25 -15.69
CA VAL A 111 -26.61 0.27 -16.29
C VAL A 111 -26.63 0.79 -17.73
N GLU A 112 -27.63 0.36 -18.54
CA GLU A 112 -27.81 0.86 -19.91
C GLU A 112 -28.04 2.37 -19.94
N PHE A 113 -28.84 2.90 -19.00
CA PHE A 113 -29.05 4.33 -18.87
C PHE A 113 -27.75 5.09 -18.53
N GLN A 114 -26.98 4.60 -17.54
CA GLN A 114 -25.68 5.21 -17.17
C GLN A 114 -24.70 5.22 -18.36
N ARG A 115 -24.64 4.15 -19.15
CA ARG A 115 -23.85 4.07 -20.38
C ARG A 115 -24.35 5.03 -21.45
N LYS A 116 -25.66 5.08 -21.67
CA LYS A 116 -26.31 5.95 -22.65
C LYS A 116 -26.00 7.43 -22.42
N ILE A 117 -25.97 7.86 -21.17
CA ILE A 117 -25.63 9.25 -20.82
C ILE A 117 -24.13 9.56 -20.78
N GLY A 118 -23.26 8.56 -21.04
CA GLY A 118 -21.82 8.74 -21.16
C GLY A 118 -21.06 8.78 -19.83
N SER A 119 -21.46 7.95 -18.84
CA SER A 119 -20.69 7.78 -17.60
C SER A 119 -19.42 6.97 -17.82
N ASP A 120 -18.27 7.41 -17.27
CA ASP A 120 -17.00 6.67 -17.33
C ASP A 120 -16.99 5.42 -16.46
N VAL A 121 -17.63 5.50 -15.30
CA VAL A 121 -17.77 4.38 -14.36
C VAL A 121 -19.26 4.20 -14.05
N VAL A 122 -19.80 3.06 -14.48
CA VAL A 122 -21.20 2.68 -14.24
C VAL A 122 -21.31 1.67 -13.12
N THR A 123 -22.32 1.80 -12.26
CA THR A 123 -22.50 0.94 -11.09
C THR A 123 -23.76 0.09 -11.25
N ILE A 124 -23.66 -1.21 -10.97
CA ILE A 124 -24.83 -2.12 -10.89
C ILE A 124 -25.70 -1.75 -9.68
N LEU A 125 -26.97 -2.15 -9.72
CA LEU A 125 -27.83 -2.12 -8.52
C LEU A 125 -27.38 -3.24 -7.57
N ASP A 126 -26.66 -2.89 -6.52
CA ASP A 126 -26.26 -3.84 -5.48
C ASP A 126 -27.33 -4.00 -4.39
N ILE A 127 -27.10 -4.87 -3.42
CA ILE A 127 -27.92 -4.95 -2.22
C ILE A 127 -27.14 -4.33 -1.07
N PHE A 128 -27.59 -3.19 -0.59
CA PHE A 128 -26.96 -2.47 0.52
C PHE A 128 -26.94 -3.31 1.79
N SER A 129 -25.78 -3.89 2.11
CA SER A 129 -25.57 -4.81 3.22
C SER A 129 -25.31 -4.04 4.51
N ARG A 130 -26.37 -3.78 5.29
CA ARG A 130 -26.29 -3.01 6.53
C ARG A 130 -25.46 -3.69 7.61
N PRO A 131 -24.83 -2.93 8.54
CA PRO A 131 -24.09 -3.49 9.66
C PRO A 131 -24.93 -4.36 10.63
N ASP A 132 -26.23 -4.14 10.69
CA ASP A 132 -27.18 -4.86 11.55
C ASP A 132 -27.82 -6.11 10.88
N PHE A 133 -27.48 -6.40 9.61
CA PHE A 133 -27.93 -7.62 8.94
C PHE A 133 -27.47 -8.86 9.68
N ASN A 134 -28.38 -9.82 9.83
CA ASN A 134 -27.98 -11.16 10.24
C ASN A 134 -27.19 -11.86 9.12
N ARG A 135 -26.63 -13.02 9.44
CA ARG A 135 -25.75 -13.75 8.51
C ARG A 135 -26.45 -14.20 7.21
N SER A 136 -27.72 -14.58 7.30
CA SER A 136 -28.50 -15.00 6.11
C SER A 136 -28.72 -13.81 5.18
N GLU A 137 -29.22 -12.70 5.71
CA GLU A 137 -29.45 -11.46 4.96
C GLU A 137 -28.16 -10.96 4.28
N ALA A 138 -27.05 -10.95 5.01
CA ALA A 138 -25.76 -10.56 4.46
C ALA A 138 -25.25 -11.52 3.36
N SER A 139 -25.51 -12.83 3.51
CA SER A 139 -25.16 -13.84 2.50
C SER A 139 -26.01 -13.70 1.23
N ASP A 140 -27.30 -13.40 1.41
CA ASP A 140 -28.23 -13.16 0.31
C ASP A 140 -27.87 -11.88 -0.47
N ALA A 141 -27.49 -10.81 0.26
CA ALA A 141 -27.00 -9.59 -0.34
C ALA A 141 -25.76 -9.83 -1.22
N VAL A 142 -24.79 -10.63 -0.73
CA VAL A 142 -23.59 -11.01 -1.53
C VAL A 142 -23.98 -11.81 -2.76
N ARG A 143 -24.86 -12.80 -2.62
CA ARG A 143 -25.29 -13.68 -3.73
C ARG A 143 -26.03 -12.88 -4.80
N GLU A 144 -26.99 -12.05 -4.38
CA GLU A 144 -27.83 -11.29 -5.30
C GLU A 144 -27.02 -10.20 -6.01
N THR A 145 -26.14 -9.48 -5.30
CA THR A 145 -25.27 -8.48 -5.94
C THR A 145 -24.37 -9.11 -6.99
N TYR A 146 -23.81 -10.30 -6.71
CA TYR A 146 -23.00 -11.02 -7.70
C TYR A 146 -23.83 -11.54 -8.90
N ARG A 147 -25.05 -12.02 -8.65
CA ARG A 147 -25.98 -12.42 -9.72
C ARG A 147 -26.28 -11.26 -10.66
N ARG A 148 -26.55 -10.07 -10.12
CA ARG A 148 -26.79 -8.84 -10.90
C ARG A 148 -25.58 -8.40 -11.73
N LEU A 149 -24.36 -8.57 -11.21
CA LEU A 149 -23.17 -8.33 -12.02
C LEU A 149 -23.13 -9.24 -13.25
N GLY A 150 -23.50 -10.51 -13.09
CA GLY A 150 -23.57 -11.49 -14.19
C GLY A 150 -24.63 -11.19 -15.27
N GLU A 151 -25.54 -10.27 -15.03
CA GLU A 151 -26.52 -9.82 -16.02
C GLU A 151 -25.96 -8.79 -17.02
N ILE A 152 -24.81 -8.20 -16.70
CA ILE A 152 -24.25 -7.04 -17.42
C ILE A 152 -23.05 -7.49 -18.25
N GLU A 153 -23.10 -7.22 -19.54
CA GLU A 153 -21.96 -7.46 -20.43
C GLU A 153 -20.87 -6.40 -20.23
N PRO A 154 -19.58 -6.77 -20.36
CA PRO A 154 -18.48 -5.81 -20.37
C PRO A 154 -18.66 -4.73 -21.44
N SER A 155 -18.02 -3.58 -21.23
CA SER A 155 -17.98 -2.48 -22.19
C SER A 155 -16.53 -2.01 -22.37
N GLU A 156 -16.22 -1.49 -23.54
CA GLU A 156 -14.92 -0.87 -23.80
C GLU A 156 -14.93 0.64 -23.51
N THR A 157 -16.12 1.24 -23.43
CA THR A 157 -16.29 2.69 -23.27
C THR A 157 -16.52 3.13 -21.83
N SER A 158 -16.86 2.20 -20.92
CA SER A 158 -17.10 2.50 -19.52
C SER A 158 -16.63 1.36 -18.62
N PHE A 159 -16.12 1.71 -17.43
CA PHE A 159 -15.81 0.72 -16.39
C PHE A 159 -17.09 0.23 -15.72
N LEU A 160 -17.14 -1.06 -15.43
CA LEU A 160 -18.21 -1.65 -14.65
C LEU A 160 -17.78 -1.80 -13.19
N ALA A 161 -18.48 -1.11 -12.30
CA ALA A 161 -18.28 -1.22 -10.87
C ALA A 161 -19.05 -2.43 -10.30
N GLY A 162 -18.31 -3.31 -9.62
CA GLY A 162 -18.82 -4.48 -8.88
C GLY A 162 -18.74 -4.27 -7.38
N PRO A 163 -19.80 -3.78 -6.70
CA PRO A 163 -19.79 -3.50 -5.27
C PRO A 163 -19.57 -4.74 -4.41
N ILE A 164 -18.65 -4.65 -3.45
CA ILE A 164 -18.31 -5.72 -2.50
C ILE A 164 -19.15 -5.54 -1.24
N GLN A 165 -20.02 -6.52 -0.98
CA GLN A 165 -20.96 -6.54 0.14
C GLN A 165 -20.56 -7.60 1.20
N GLY A 166 -21.33 -7.77 2.29
CA GLY A 166 -21.09 -8.80 3.30
C GLY A 166 -21.19 -8.33 4.75
N SER A 167 -21.76 -7.14 5.00
CA SER A 167 -21.97 -6.58 6.35
C SER A 167 -20.69 -6.61 7.18
N LEU A 168 -20.75 -7.04 8.44
CA LEU A 168 -19.61 -7.18 9.35
C LEU A 168 -18.97 -8.58 9.30
N PHE A 169 -19.43 -9.50 8.45
CA PHE A 169 -18.93 -10.87 8.40
C PHE A 169 -17.66 -11.00 7.55
N PRO A 170 -16.49 -11.27 8.15
CA PRO A 170 -15.21 -11.30 7.43
C PRO A 170 -15.16 -12.34 6.31
N ASP A 171 -15.77 -13.49 6.49
CA ASP A 171 -15.83 -14.55 5.49
C ASP A 171 -16.73 -14.19 4.29
N LEU A 172 -17.85 -13.49 4.53
CA LEU A 172 -18.70 -12.98 3.46
C LEU A 172 -18.00 -11.85 2.69
N ARG A 173 -17.29 -10.95 3.38
CA ARG A 173 -16.46 -9.92 2.72
C ARG A 173 -15.37 -10.56 1.85
N ARG A 174 -14.69 -11.61 2.33
CA ARG A 174 -13.72 -12.39 1.54
C ARG A 174 -14.37 -13.06 0.33
N LYS A 175 -15.53 -13.69 0.50
CA LYS A 175 -16.27 -14.33 -0.58
C LYS A 175 -16.67 -13.30 -1.63
N SER A 176 -17.31 -12.21 -1.24
CA SER A 176 -17.73 -11.13 -2.13
C SER A 176 -16.53 -10.51 -2.87
N SER A 177 -15.44 -10.24 -2.16
CA SER A 177 -14.21 -9.68 -2.75
C SER A 177 -13.59 -10.60 -3.80
N ARG A 178 -13.58 -11.92 -3.59
CA ARG A 178 -13.12 -12.89 -4.59
C ARG A 178 -14.05 -12.92 -5.81
N LEU A 179 -15.36 -13.02 -5.58
CA LEU A 179 -16.34 -13.08 -6.65
C LEU A 179 -16.25 -11.83 -7.54
N MET A 180 -16.27 -10.64 -6.95
CA MET A 180 -16.19 -9.38 -7.70
C MET A 180 -14.80 -9.13 -8.29
N GLY A 181 -13.75 -9.39 -7.50
CA GLY A 181 -12.36 -9.13 -7.90
C GLY A 181 -11.90 -9.95 -9.11
N TYR A 182 -12.35 -11.19 -9.25
CA TYR A 182 -11.99 -12.08 -10.36
C TYR A 182 -13.09 -12.24 -11.42
N SER A 183 -14.15 -11.41 -11.35
CA SER A 183 -15.16 -11.27 -12.39
C SER A 183 -14.71 -10.30 -13.50
N HIS A 184 -15.63 -9.99 -14.40
CA HIS A 184 -15.46 -8.98 -15.44
C HIS A 184 -15.66 -7.52 -14.94
N ALA A 185 -15.99 -7.29 -13.65
CA ALA A 185 -15.98 -5.95 -13.09
C ALA A 185 -14.56 -5.34 -13.16
N ASP A 186 -14.46 -4.08 -13.55
CA ASP A 186 -13.19 -3.36 -13.69
C ASP A 186 -12.81 -2.60 -12.42
N TYR A 187 -13.79 -2.27 -11.60
CA TYR A 187 -13.72 -1.32 -10.49
C TYR A 187 -14.46 -1.90 -9.27
N LEU A 188 -13.89 -1.76 -8.08
CA LEU A 188 -14.34 -2.49 -6.89
C LEU A 188 -14.74 -1.55 -5.74
N PRO A 189 -16.00 -1.10 -5.67
CA PRO A 189 -16.50 -0.36 -4.51
C PRO A 189 -16.69 -1.27 -3.28
N VAL A 190 -16.34 -0.79 -2.10
CA VAL A 190 -16.67 -1.41 -0.81
C VAL A 190 -17.95 -0.79 -0.28
N GLY A 191 -19.05 -1.52 -0.39
CA GLY A 191 -20.37 -1.06 -0.01
C GLY A 191 -20.76 -1.40 1.43
N GLY A 192 -21.87 -0.80 1.90
CA GLY A 192 -22.42 -1.04 3.24
C GLY A 192 -21.61 -0.48 4.38
N VAL A 193 -20.75 0.51 4.16
CA VAL A 193 -19.80 1.05 5.15
C VAL A 193 -20.15 2.44 5.70
N VAL A 194 -21.03 3.18 5.04
CA VAL A 194 -21.41 4.55 5.44
C VAL A 194 -21.90 4.63 6.91
N PRO A 195 -22.78 3.72 7.39
CA PRO A 195 -23.21 3.77 8.80
C PRO A 195 -22.05 3.55 9.79
N LEU A 196 -21.01 2.81 9.41
CA LEU A 196 -19.82 2.62 10.25
C LEU A 196 -18.96 3.88 10.31
N LEU A 197 -18.85 4.61 9.19
CA LEU A 197 -18.15 5.89 9.11
C LEU A 197 -18.85 6.94 10.00
N GLU A 198 -20.19 7.04 9.91
CA GLU A 198 -20.99 7.98 10.70
C GLU A 198 -20.96 7.66 12.21
N GLN A 199 -20.81 6.38 12.58
CA GLN A 199 -20.72 5.91 13.97
C GLN A 199 -19.28 5.84 14.49
N TYR A 200 -18.28 6.28 13.72
CA TYR A 200 -16.86 6.18 14.08
C TYR A 200 -16.37 4.76 14.40
N ARG A 201 -16.98 3.73 13.80
CA ARG A 201 -16.61 2.31 13.97
C ARG A 201 -15.41 1.93 13.11
N TYR A 202 -14.31 2.64 13.25
CA TYR A 202 -13.14 2.51 12.39
C TYR A 202 -12.41 1.17 12.55
N ALA A 203 -12.45 0.54 13.72
CA ALA A 203 -11.90 -0.81 13.90
C ALA A 203 -12.63 -1.85 13.04
N ASP A 204 -13.96 -1.74 12.88
CA ASP A 204 -14.73 -2.60 11.98
C ASP A 204 -14.37 -2.32 10.51
N LEU A 205 -14.18 -1.06 10.15
CA LEU A 205 -13.74 -0.69 8.80
C LEU A 205 -12.35 -1.27 8.47
N VAL A 206 -11.40 -1.25 9.42
CA VAL A 206 -10.09 -1.92 9.26
C VAL A 206 -10.28 -3.40 8.93
N ASN A 207 -11.16 -4.10 9.66
CA ASN A 207 -11.45 -5.51 9.42
C ASN A 207 -12.05 -5.74 8.02
N ILE A 208 -13.02 -4.90 7.62
CA ILE A 208 -13.66 -4.99 6.32
C ILE A 208 -12.64 -4.76 5.21
N ILE A 209 -11.92 -3.63 5.23
CA ILE A 209 -10.95 -3.26 4.20
C ILE A 209 -9.87 -4.34 4.08
N TRP A 210 -9.33 -4.82 5.20
CA TRP A 210 -8.33 -5.89 5.22
C TRP A 210 -8.84 -7.18 4.57
N ASN A 211 -10.04 -7.64 4.92
CA ASN A 211 -10.60 -8.86 4.34
C ASN A 211 -10.92 -8.69 2.86
N VAL A 212 -11.31 -7.51 2.42
CA VAL A 212 -11.51 -7.19 1.01
C VAL A 212 -10.16 -7.16 0.28
N LYS A 213 -9.20 -6.37 0.73
CA LYS A 213 -7.91 -6.17 0.05
C LYS A 213 -7.10 -7.45 -0.02
N ARG A 214 -7.00 -8.20 1.09
CA ARG A 214 -6.19 -9.43 1.15
C ARG A 214 -6.66 -10.49 0.18
N TYR A 215 -7.96 -10.64 -0.04
CA TYR A 215 -8.55 -11.77 -0.77
C TYR A 215 -9.08 -11.39 -2.16
N GLY A 216 -9.25 -10.11 -2.45
CA GLY A 216 -9.63 -9.60 -3.75
C GLY A 216 -8.46 -9.46 -4.72
N ASN A 217 -8.75 -9.04 -5.93
CA ASN A 217 -7.78 -8.73 -6.97
C ASN A 217 -7.12 -7.38 -6.70
N LYS A 218 -5.77 -7.36 -6.51
CA LYS A 218 -5.01 -6.14 -6.22
C LYS A 218 -4.74 -5.30 -7.47
N GLY A 219 -4.89 -5.88 -8.66
CA GLY A 219 -4.73 -5.16 -9.93
C GLY A 219 -5.90 -4.24 -10.29
N LYS A 220 -7.01 -4.31 -9.54
CA LYS A 220 -8.18 -3.43 -9.74
C LYS A 220 -8.21 -2.31 -8.70
N PRO A 221 -8.70 -1.10 -9.06
CA PRO A 221 -8.88 -0.02 -8.11
C PRO A 221 -9.95 -0.37 -7.07
N LEU A 222 -9.67 -0.05 -5.80
CA LEU A 222 -10.55 -0.29 -4.67
C LEU A 222 -11.09 1.05 -4.14
N HIS A 223 -12.40 1.20 -4.10
CA HIS A 223 -13.10 2.43 -3.71
C HIS A 223 -13.85 2.24 -2.38
N LEU A 224 -13.63 3.06 -1.40
CA LEU A 224 -14.40 3.08 -0.15
C LEU A 224 -15.60 4.01 -0.28
N PHE A 225 -16.79 3.47 -0.49
CA PHE A 225 -18.01 4.27 -0.67
C PHE A 225 -18.33 5.14 0.55
N GLY A 226 -18.54 6.44 0.30
CA GLY A 226 -18.88 7.43 1.32
C GLY A 226 -17.72 7.82 2.25
N GLY A 227 -16.51 7.37 1.98
CA GLY A 227 -15.34 7.51 2.85
C GLY A 227 -14.56 8.80 2.65
N GLY A 228 -15.12 9.99 2.92
CA GLY A 228 -14.44 11.25 2.61
C GLY A 228 -14.05 12.13 3.79
N HIS A 229 -14.09 11.64 5.02
CA HIS A 229 -13.66 12.44 6.15
C HIS A 229 -12.13 12.44 6.30
N PRO A 230 -11.44 13.61 6.33
CA PRO A 230 -9.97 13.70 6.31
C PRO A 230 -9.27 12.86 7.38
N MET A 231 -9.82 12.77 8.58
CA MET A 231 -9.20 12.05 9.69
C MET A 231 -8.98 10.54 9.43
N PHE A 232 -9.74 9.92 8.51
CA PHE A 232 -9.68 8.48 8.25
C PHE A 232 -8.96 8.12 6.93
N LEU A 233 -8.76 9.09 6.03
CA LEU A 233 -8.22 8.83 4.68
C LEU A 233 -6.85 8.15 4.69
N ALA A 234 -5.90 8.66 5.47
CA ALA A 234 -4.56 8.08 5.57
C ALA A 234 -4.58 6.61 6.00
N LEU A 235 -5.43 6.25 6.97
CA LEU A 235 -5.58 4.90 7.49
C LEU A 235 -6.20 3.96 6.45
N ALA A 236 -7.24 4.41 5.74
CA ALA A 236 -7.86 3.62 4.67
C ALA A 236 -6.89 3.37 3.51
N VAL A 237 -6.13 4.40 3.11
CA VAL A 237 -5.11 4.28 2.06
C VAL A 237 -3.98 3.33 2.48
N TYR A 238 -3.52 3.39 3.73
CA TYR A 238 -2.52 2.44 4.26
C TYR A 238 -2.97 0.98 4.11
N LEU A 239 -4.28 0.72 4.22
CA LEU A 239 -4.88 -0.60 4.00
C LEU A 239 -5.16 -0.92 2.53
N GLY A 240 -4.84 0.00 1.61
CA GLY A 240 -4.91 -0.20 0.17
C GLY A 240 -6.20 0.27 -0.52
N ILE A 241 -6.92 1.23 0.06
CA ILE A 241 -7.98 1.97 -0.65
C ILE A 241 -7.34 2.95 -1.63
N ASP A 242 -7.86 2.97 -2.86
CA ASP A 242 -7.38 3.82 -3.94
C ASP A 242 -8.28 5.05 -4.16
N LEU A 243 -9.59 4.88 -3.93
CA LEU A 243 -10.58 5.89 -4.27
C LEU A 243 -11.61 6.06 -3.15
N PHE A 244 -12.17 7.25 -3.11
CA PHE A 244 -13.19 7.67 -2.17
C PHE A 244 -14.26 8.48 -2.87
N ASP A 245 -15.43 8.62 -2.26
CA ASP A 245 -16.43 9.61 -2.61
C ASP A 245 -17.00 10.26 -1.36
N SER A 246 -17.45 11.48 -1.46
CA SER A 246 -18.08 12.12 -0.31
C SER A 246 -18.98 13.29 -0.66
N ALA A 247 -20.11 13.34 0.03
CA ALA A 247 -20.95 14.51 0.16
C ALA A 247 -20.68 15.29 1.47
N SER A 248 -19.70 14.85 2.27
CA SER A 248 -19.43 15.41 3.59
C SER A 248 -19.09 16.90 3.56
N TYR A 249 -18.41 17.36 2.50
CA TYR A 249 -18.08 18.78 2.31
C TYR A 249 -19.33 19.68 2.39
N ALA A 250 -20.43 19.26 1.76
CA ALA A 250 -21.69 19.98 1.75
C ALA A 250 -22.55 19.70 3.01
N LYS A 251 -22.58 18.44 3.49
CA LYS A 251 -23.34 18.04 4.67
C LYS A 251 -22.87 18.81 5.91
N TYR A 252 -21.57 18.79 6.19
CA TYR A 252 -21.01 19.51 7.34
C TYR A 252 -21.11 21.03 7.21
N ALA A 253 -21.01 21.58 5.99
CA ALA A 253 -21.18 23.02 5.76
C ALA A 253 -22.58 23.52 6.14
N ARG A 254 -23.65 22.75 5.79
CA ARG A 254 -25.03 23.06 6.19
C ARG A 254 -25.23 23.06 7.70
N ASP A 255 -24.49 22.21 8.41
CA ASP A 255 -24.50 22.12 9.87
C ASP A 255 -23.54 23.14 10.53
N SER A 256 -23.04 24.12 9.78
CA SER A 256 -22.05 25.12 10.23
C SER A 256 -20.77 24.48 10.82
N ARG A 257 -20.34 23.35 10.28
CA ARG A 257 -19.16 22.60 10.70
C ARG A 257 -18.08 22.59 9.65
N LEU A 258 -16.82 22.69 10.10
CA LEU A 258 -15.64 22.63 9.27
C LEU A 258 -14.91 21.30 9.46
N LEU A 259 -14.42 20.76 8.36
CA LEU A 259 -13.54 19.59 8.33
C LEU A 259 -12.08 20.02 8.55
N PHE A 260 -11.40 19.27 9.38
CA PHE A 260 -9.95 19.41 9.62
C PHE A 260 -9.28 18.04 9.48
N PRO A 261 -7.96 17.99 9.28
CA PRO A 261 -7.22 16.72 9.21
C PRO A 261 -7.38 15.82 10.43
N ASP A 262 -7.73 16.38 11.60
CA ASP A 262 -7.84 15.74 12.90
C ASP A 262 -9.28 15.58 13.41
N GLY A 263 -10.30 16.06 12.68
CA GLY A 263 -11.70 15.96 13.08
C GLY A 263 -12.59 17.06 12.50
N THR A 264 -13.69 17.37 13.18
CA THR A 264 -14.60 18.46 12.81
C THR A 264 -14.65 19.52 13.89
N ARG A 265 -14.85 20.78 13.49
CA ARG A 265 -15.03 21.90 14.41
C ARG A 265 -16.30 22.69 14.08
N ASP A 266 -16.95 23.18 15.10
CA ASP A 266 -18.06 24.10 14.96
C ASP A 266 -17.53 25.49 14.59
N LEU A 267 -18.13 26.15 13.61
CA LEU A 267 -17.74 27.50 13.18
C LEU A 267 -17.71 28.51 14.34
N ALA A 268 -18.67 28.41 15.26
CA ALA A 268 -18.74 29.31 16.41
C ALA A 268 -17.61 29.12 17.44
N ARG A 269 -16.81 28.03 17.31
CA ARG A 269 -15.77 27.69 18.29
C ARG A 269 -14.35 27.85 17.74
N ILE A 270 -14.16 28.17 16.45
CA ILE A 270 -12.85 28.45 15.90
C ILE A 270 -12.48 29.93 16.08
N GLY A 271 -11.19 30.20 16.28
CA GLY A 271 -10.67 31.57 16.41
C GLY A 271 -10.20 32.14 15.08
N ASP A 272 -9.69 31.29 14.17
CA ASP A 272 -9.17 31.68 12.87
C ASP A 272 -9.24 30.52 11.88
N PHE A 273 -9.15 30.82 10.58
CA PHE A 273 -9.02 29.81 9.53
C PHE A 273 -7.55 29.41 9.36
N PRO A 274 -7.22 28.11 9.24
CA PRO A 274 -5.85 27.68 9.04
C PRO A 274 -5.29 28.16 7.70
N ALA A 275 -3.96 28.34 7.62
CA ALA A 275 -3.27 28.89 6.45
C ALA A 275 -3.57 28.16 5.13
N TRP A 276 -3.86 26.85 5.19
CA TRP A 276 -4.24 26.07 4.01
C TRP A 276 -5.69 26.26 3.56
N SER A 277 -6.55 26.88 4.41
CA SER A 277 -7.95 27.13 4.04
C SER A 277 -8.05 28.21 2.95
N PRO A 278 -8.92 28.04 1.95
CA PRO A 278 -9.18 29.10 0.96
C PRO A 278 -9.84 30.34 1.56
N LEU A 279 -10.29 30.26 2.82
CA LEU A 279 -10.88 31.38 3.55
C LEU A 279 -9.82 32.22 4.30
N HIS A 280 -8.62 31.64 4.56
CA HIS A 280 -7.57 32.33 5.29
C HIS A 280 -7.11 33.62 4.59
N GLY A 281 -7.02 34.70 5.34
CA GLY A 281 -6.61 36.02 4.82
C GLY A 281 -7.64 36.71 3.91
N ARG A 282 -8.78 36.07 3.65
CA ARG A 282 -9.88 36.64 2.85
C ARG A 282 -11.10 36.98 3.69
N TYR A 283 -11.36 36.17 4.72
CA TYR A 283 -12.50 36.30 5.62
C TYR A 283 -12.05 36.11 7.06
N THR A 284 -12.61 36.89 7.95
CA THR A 284 -12.57 36.60 9.37
C THR A 284 -13.69 35.60 9.75
N VAL A 285 -13.53 34.88 10.85
CA VAL A 285 -14.58 33.97 11.37
C VAL A 285 -15.87 34.72 11.63
N LYS A 286 -15.79 35.96 12.13
CA LYS A 286 -16.99 36.79 12.42
C LYS A 286 -17.77 37.16 11.14
N GLU A 287 -17.06 37.48 10.07
CA GLU A 287 -17.69 37.76 8.76
C GLU A 287 -18.42 36.54 8.25
N VAL A 288 -17.82 35.35 8.31
CA VAL A 288 -18.46 34.10 7.86
C VAL A 288 -19.67 33.75 8.75
N ILE A 289 -19.59 33.97 10.06
CA ILE A 289 -20.74 33.76 10.99
C ILE A 289 -21.90 34.68 10.62
N SER A 290 -21.61 35.94 10.27
CA SER A 290 -22.60 36.98 9.97
C SER A 290 -23.14 36.96 8.53
N ALA A 291 -22.51 36.18 7.64
CA ALA A 291 -22.97 36.00 6.27
C ALA A 291 -24.36 35.33 6.23
N ASP A 292 -25.11 35.53 5.16
CA ASP A 292 -26.36 34.80 4.96
C ASP A 292 -26.14 33.29 4.89
N VAL A 293 -27.20 32.50 4.98
CA VAL A 293 -27.13 31.04 5.10
C VAL A 293 -26.49 30.40 3.83
N GLU A 294 -26.80 30.96 2.67
CA GLU A 294 -26.32 30.42 1.38
C GLU A 294 -24.82 30.69 1.21
N GLU A 295 -24.40 31.95 1.41
CA GLU A 295 -23.00 32.35 1.34
C GLU A 295 -22.15 31.61 2.39
N LYS A 296 -22.60 31.60 3.64
CA LYS A 296 -21.94 30.83 4.72
C LYS A 296 -21.76 29.36 4.34
N THR A 297 -22.83 28.70 3.88
CA THR A 297 -22.76 27.29 3.49
C THR A 297 -21.79 27.08 2.34
N LEU A 298 -21.77 27.96 1.34
CA LEU A 298 -20.83 27.89 0.22
C LEU A 298 -19.38 28.04 0.68
N LEU A 299 -19.09 29.04 1.52
CA LEU A 299 -17.75 29.28 2.06
C LEU A 299 -17.23 28.06 2.87
N LEU A 300 -18.08 27.54 3.74
CA LEU A 300 -17.74 26.35 4.54
C LEU A 300 -17.57 25.10 3.65
N ALA A 301 -18.39 24.95 2.62
CA ALA A 301 -18.26 23.83 1.68
C ALA A 301 -16.93 23.88 0.91
N ARG A 302 -16.49 25.07 0.51
CA ARG A 302 -15.16 25.29 -0.11
C ARG A 302 -14.03 24.91 0.83
N HIS A 303 -14.09 25.37 2.09
CA HIS A 303 -13.12 24.97 3.12
C HIS A 303 -13.08 23.44 3.28
N ASN A 304 -14.25 22.82 3.43
CA ASN A 304 -14.37 21.39 3.69
C ASN A 304 -13.85 20.56 2.51
N LEU A 305 -14.15 20.94 1.29
CA LEU A 305 -13.66 20.24 0.09
C LEU A 305 -12.14 20.40 -0.03
N PHE A 306 -11.61 21.59 0.24
CA PHE A 306 -10.17 21.84 0.22
C PHE A 306 -9.44 21.03 1.30
N ALA A 307 -10.00 20.91 2.53
CA ALA A 307 -9.44 20.10 3.59
C ALA A 307 -9.29 18.62 3.19
N ILE A 308 -10.23 18.08 2.43
CA ILE A 308 -10.17 16.71 1.90
C ILE A 308 -9.05 16.58 0.86
N PHE A 309 -8.94 17.52 -0.09
CA PHE A 309 -7.89 17.50 -1.10
C PHE A 309 -6.50 17.68 -0.49
N GLN A 310 -6.36 18.56 0.49
CA GLN A 310 -5.13 18.78 1.25
C GLN A 310 -4.66 17.49 1.94
N GLU A 311 -5.56 16.78 2.59
CA GLU A 311 -5.24 15.50 3.24
C GLU A 311 -4.79 14.44 2.24
N LEU A 312 -5.47 14.33 1.09
CA LEU A 312 -5.08 13.36 0.05
C LEU A 312 -3.75 13.72 -0.61
N SER A 313 -3.45 15.01 -0.77
CA SER A 313 -2.14 15.46 -1.25
C SER A 313 -1.02 15.06 -0.28
N GLU A 314 -1.22 15.27 1.03
CA GLU A 314 -0.31 14.84 2.08
C GLU A 314 -0.12 13.31 2.06
N VAL A 315 -1.20 12.54 1.94
CA VAL A 315 -1.14 11.08 1.86
C VAL A 315 -0.34 10.60 0.64
N ARG A 316 -0.51 11.24 -0.53
CA ARG A 316 0.29 10.92 -1.72
C ARG A 316 1.77 11.19 -1.51
N GLU A 317 2.12 12.31 -0.88
CA GLU A 317 3.51 12.62 -0.54
C GLU A 317 4.10 11.58 0.41
N ARG A 318 3.34 11.15 1.44
CA ARG A 318 3.75 10.11 2.37
C ARG A 318 3.99 8.76 1.70
N ILE A 319 3.20 8.41 0.68
CA ILE A 319 3.44 7.21 -0.15
C ILE A 319 4.71 7.38 -0.98
N HIS A 320 4.92 8.55 -1.59
CA HIS A 320 6.11 8.84 -2.39
C HIS A 320 7.39 8.76 -1.55
N GLU A 321 7.37 9.31 -0.33
CA GLU A 321 8.44 9.23 0.64
C GLU A 321 8.58 7.85 1.31
N GLN A 322 7.57 6.98 1.19
CA GLN A 322 7.49 5.68 1.87
C GLN A 322 7.50 5.80 3.41
N ASN A 323 6.76 6.76 3.97
CA ASN A 323 6.62 6.98 5.42
C ASN A 323 5.15 7.10 5.88
N LEU A 324 4.23 6.55 5.10
CA LEU A 324 2.80 6.61 5.40
C LEU A 324 2.46 5.96 6.76
N TRP A 325 3.18 4.92 7.18
CA TRP A 325 2.96 4.29 8.48
C TRP A 325 3.16 5.27 9.65
N GLU A 326 4.20 6.08 9.60
CA GLU A 326 4.47 7.11 10.61
C GLU A 326 3.35 8.17 10.63
N TYR A 327 2.88 8.57 9.48
CA TYR A 327 1.76 9.51 9.36
C TYR A 327 0.45 8.92 9.92
N VAL A 328 0.14 7.66 9.61
CA VAL A 328 -1.02 6.95 10.20
C VAL A 328 -0.94 6.93 11.72
N GLN A 329 0.23 6.65 12.31
CA GLN A 329 0.41 6.69 13.76
C GLN A 329 0.09 8.08 14.33
N GLN A 330 0.57 9.16 13.71
CA GLN A 330 0.26 10.54 14.13
C GLN A 330 -1.26 10.81 14.08
N LYS A 331 -1.93 10.43 13.01
CA LYS A 331 -3.37 10.62 12.83
C LYS A 331 -4.19 9.88 13.89
N THR A 332 -3.76 8.72 14.31
CA THR A 332 -4.49 7.88 15.26
C THR A 332 -4.51 8.43 16.69
N HIS A 333 -3.70 9.44 16.99
CA HIS A 333 -3.77 10.17 18.27
C HIS A 333 -4.88 11.22 18.34
N SER A 334 -5.51 11.58 17.22
CA SER A 334 -6.51 12.65 17.17
C SER A 334 -7.89 12.23 17.69
N HIS A 335 -8.21 10.92 17.74
CA HIS A 335 -9.52 10.44 18.16
C HIS A 335 -9.47 9.01 18.74
N PRO A 336 -10.22 8.69 19.83
CA PRO A 336 -10.21 7.35 20.43
C PRO A 336 -10.57 6.21 19.46
N SER A 337 -11.51 6.44 18.53
CA SER A 337 -11.90 5.45 17.53
C SER A 337 -10.81 5.19 16.48
N LEU A 338 -9.95 6.18 16.18
CA LEU A 338 -8.77 6.00 15.34
C LEU A 338 -7.69 5.20 16.08
N HIS A 339 -7.56 5.42 17.40
CA HIS A 339 -6.67 4.60 18.22
C HIS A 339 -7.13 3.13 18.23
N ALA A 340 -8.43 2.86 18.41
CA ALA A 340 -8.98 1.51 18.30
C ALA A 340 -8.75 0.87 16.92
N ALA A 341 -8.77 1.68 15.85
CA ALA A 341 -8.43 1.23 14.51
C ALA A 341 -6.94 0.87 14.37
N LEU A 342 -6.04 1.66 14.98
CA LEU A 342 -4.60 1.34 15.04
C LEU A 342 -4.37 0.00 15.74
N GLU A 343 -4.99 -0.22 16.90
CA GLU A 343 -4.91 -1.50 17.61
C GLU A 343 -5.35 -2.68 16.72
N GLN A 344 -6.38 -2.47 15.90
CA GLN A 344 -6.83 -3.49 14.96
C GLN A 344 -5.83 -3.71 13.81
N ILE A 345 -5.17 -2.67 13.30
CA ILE A 345 -4.08 -2.80 12.33
C ILE A 345 -2.93 -3.61 12.93
N LEU A 346 -2.54 -3.34 14.18
CA LEU A 346 -1.49 -4.08 14.87
C LEU A 346 -1.79 -5.59 14.97
N ARG A 347 -3.06 -5.98 15.12
CA ARG A 347 -3.47 -7.41 15.14
C ARG A 347 -3.31 -8.10 13.78
N ILE A 348 -3.51 -7.38 12.68
CA ILE A 348 -3.44 -7.94 11.31
C ILE A 348 -2.06 -7.82 10.65
N GLN A 349 -1.08 -7.23 11.32
CA GLN A 349 0.27 -6.97 10.78
C GLN A 349 0.97 -8.20 10.18
N GLY A 350 0.76 -9.38 10.77
CA GLY A 350 1.33 -10.62 10.23
C GLY A 350 0.94 -10.91 8.78
N GLY A 351 -0.25 -10.44 8.36
CA GLY A 351 -0.69 -10.53 6.98
C GLY A 351 -0.20 -9.37 6.10
N LEU A 352 -0.07 -8.17 6.67
CA LEU A 352 0.42 -6.98 5.95
C LEU A 352 1.90 -7.11 5.57
N GLU A 353 2.70 -7.79 6.37
CA GLU A 353 4.14 -7.99 6.13
C GLU A 353 4.44 -8.59 4.75
N ALA A 354 3.56 -9.45 4.23
CA ALA A 354 3.73 -10.07 2.92
C ALA A 354 3.71 -9.06 1.75
N PHE A 355 3.16 -7.86 1.97
CA PHE A 355 3.04 -6.82 0.95
C PHE A 355 4.05 -5.68 1.13
N THR A 356 4.92 -5.76 2.14
CA THR A 356 5.89 -4.72 2.46
C THR A 356 7.20 -4.95 1.71
N GLU A 357 7.78 -3.87 1.22
CA GLU A 357 9.07 -3.85 0.54
C GLU A 357 10.20 -4.36 1.45
N LEU A 358 11.33 -4.77 0.86
CA LEU A 358 12.53 -5.19 1.60
C LEU A 358 13.14 -4.02 2.39
N SER A 359 13.19 -2.85 1.78
CA SER A 359 13.65 -1.58 2.36
C SER A 359 12.83 -0.43 1.83
N ARG A 360 13.01 0.77 2.40
CA ARG A 360 12.40 2.00 1.92
C ARG A 360 13.43 3.14 1.87
N ARG A 361 13.07 4.23 1.19
CA ARG A 361 13.95 5.41 1.04
C ARG A 361 14.00 6.26 2.30
N SER A 362 12.85 6.40 2.98
CA SER A 362 12.76 7.22 4.19
C SER A 362 13.45 6.57 5.38
N PRO A 363 13.96 7.36 6.31
CA PRO A 363 14.45 6.89 7.60
C PRO A 363 13.37 6.12 8.37
N TYR A 364 13.82 5.19 9.22
CA TYR A 364 12.96 4.49 10.15
C TYR A 364 12.89 5.26 11.46
N PHE A 365 11.69 5.75 11.81
CA PHE A 365 11.47 6.46 13.07
C PHE A 365 10.81 5.56 14.11
N HIS A 366 11.31 5.62 15.33
CA HIS A 366 10.73 4.95 16.48
C HIS A 366 10.20 5.97 17.49
N PHE A 367 8.89 6.26 17.43
CA PHE A 367 8.27 7.25 18.32
C PHE A 367 7.74 6.62 19.62
N GLN A 368 7.23 5.37 19.56
CA GLN A 368 6.48 4.74 20.63
C GLN A 368 6.55 3.21 20.53
N GLU A 369 5.99 2.52 21.53
CA GLU A 369 5.85 1.04 21.46
C GLU A 369 5.15 0.55 20.20
N HIS A 370 4.18 1.32 19.67
CA HIS A 370 3.48 1.00 18.43
C HIS A 370 4.40 1.04 17.19
N SER A 371 5.48 1.80 17.22
CA SER A 371 6.48 1.78 16.15
C SER A 371 7.22 0.45 16.05
N ARG A 372 7.30 -0.32 17.18
CA ARG A 372 7.76 -1.72 17.18
C ARG A 372 6.83 -2.65 16.41
N GLY A 373 5.62 -2.21 16.15
CA GLY A 373 4.67 -2.84 15.24
C GLY A 373 4.96 -2.59 13.76
N SER A 374 6.00 -1.85 13.37
CA SER A 374 6.33 -1.71 11.95
C SER A 374 6.64 -3.06 11.32
N LEU A 375 6.28 -3.20 10.06
CA LEU A 375 6.44 -4.46 9.33
C LEU A 375 7.93 -4.81 9.14
N PHE A 376 8.82 -3.80 9.05
CA PHE A 376 10.27 -3.98 9.01
C PHE A 376 10.82 -4.52 10.35
N HIS A 377 10.39 -3.95 11.48
CA HIS A 377 10.77 -4.45 12.80
C HIS A 377 10.34 -5.91 12.99
N ARG A 378 9.12 -6.25 12.57
CA ARG A 378 8.59 -7.61 12.65
C ARG A 378 9.42 -8.60 11.83
N ARG A 379 9.81 -8.23 10.61
CA ARG A 379 10.66 -9.06 9.72
C ARG A 379 12.02 -9.34 10.36
N ILE A 380 12.69 -8.30 10.85
CA ILE A 380 14.00 -8.44 11.51
C ILE A 380 13.88 -9.25 12.80
N LYS A 381 12.87 -8.99 13.63
CA LYS A 381 12.64 -9.75 14.87
C LYS A 381 12.49 -11.23 14.57
N ARG A 382 11.69 -11.61 13.60
CA ARG A 382 11.51 -13.00 13.19
C ARG A 382 12.81 -13.63 12.69
N PHE A 383 13.60 -12.89 11.89
CA PHE A 383 14.90 -13.34 11.44
C PHE A 383 15.87 -13.54 12.62
N ALA A 384 15.97 -12.56 13.53
CA ALA A 384 16.83 -12.63 14.71
C ALA A 384 16.47 -13.81 15.61
N GLU A 385 15.19 -14.07 15.86
CA GLU A 385 14.72 -15.25 16.60
C GLU A 385 15.17 -16.56 15.93
N LYS A 386 15.00 -16.66 14.62
CA LYS A 386 15.42 -17.84 13.85
C LYS A 386 16.94 -17.99 13.82
N PHE A 387 17.68 -16.88 13.63
CA PHE A 387 19.15 -16.87 13.62
C PHE A 387 19.70 -17.40 14.96
N VAL A 388 19.16 -16.91 16.06
CA VAL A 388 19.56 -17.33 17.42
C VAL A 388 19.18 -18.79 17.71
N SER A 389 18.00 -19.23 17.27
CA SER A 389 17.52 -20.63 17.51
C SER A 389 18.42 -21.73 16.91
N GLN A 390 19.31 -21.37 16.02
CA GLN A 390 20.27 -22.29 15.35
C GLN A 390 21.66 -22.26 15.99
N ARG A 391 21.80 -21.62 17.14
CA ARG A 391 23.07 -21.45 17.87
C ARG A 391 22.98 -22.13 19.23
N GLU A 392 24.11 -22.52 19.77
CA GLU A 392 24.22 -23.06 21.14
C GLU A 392 24.49 -21.95 22.15
N THR A 393 25.30 -20.97 21.75
CA THR A 393 25.73 -19.85 22.58
C THR A 393 25.62 -18.52 21.86
N VAL A 394 25.30 -17.48 22.63
CA VAL A 394 25.20 -16.11 22.12
C VAL A 394 25.92 -15.14 23.07
N ARG A 395 26.59 -14.13 22.49
CA ARG A 395 27.15 -13.00 23.22
C ARG A 395 26.27 -11.78 23.01
N ILE A 396 25.79 -11.21 24.08
CA ILE A 396 24.95 -10.01 24.08
C ILE A 396 25.88 -8.81 24.26
N LEU A 397 25.82 -7.89 23.28
CA LEU A 397 26.56 -6.64 23.34
C LEU A 397 25.68 -5.53 23.91
N ASP A 398 26.31 -4.51 24.51
CA ASP A 398 25.64 -3.32 24.98
C ASP A 398 25.54 -2.24 23.87
N ALA A 399 24.86 -1.13 24.17
CA ALA A 399 24.67 -0.04 23.21
C ALA A 399 25.96 0.71 22.83
N ASN A 400 27.04 0.55 23.62
CA ASN A 400 28.32 1.20 23.37
C ASN A 400 29.18 0.46 22.33
N TYR A 401 28.71 -0.67 21.82
CA TYR A 401 29.47 -1.52 20.88
C TYR A 401 30.02 -0.77 19.65
N ARG A 402 29.38 0.35 19.25
CA ARG A 402 29.79 1.18 18.09
C ARG A 402 30.86 2.20 18.40
N ARG A 403 31.24 2.40 19.67
CA ARG A 403 32.29 3.37 20.04
C ARG A 403 33.63 2.95 19.45
N GLU A 404 34.36 3.92 18.93
CA GLU A 404 35.73 3.74 18.42
C GLU A 404 36.62 3.06 19.49
N GLY A 405 37.46 2.13 19.07
CA GLY A 405 38.30 1.30 19.96
C GLY A 405 37.58 0.15 20.65
N ILE A 406 36.25 0.23 20.87
CA ILE A 406 35.45 -0.88 21.39
C ILE A 406 35.02 -1.79 20.23
N ARG A 407 34.56 -1.20 19.14
CA ARG A 407 34.10 -1.95 17.97
C ARG A 407 35.21 -2.81 17.38
N GLU A 408 36.42 -2.29 17.27
CA GLU A 408 37.59 -3.02 16.75
C GLU A 408 37.88 -4.26 17.61
N LYS A 409 37.88 -4.11 18.95
CA LYS A 409 38.05 -5.24 19.87
C LYS A 409 36.96 -6.27 19.74
N ILE A 410 35.69 -5.84 19.57
CA ILE A 410 34.58 -6.73 19.36
C ILE A 410 34.72 -7.52 18.06
N ILE A 411 35.18 -6.89 16.98
CA ILE A 411 35.43 -7.58 15.71
C ILE A 411 36.57 -8.59 15.85
N GLU A 412 37.66 -8.24 16.51
CA GLU A 412 38.75 -9.21 16.80
C GLU A 412 38.27 -10.41 17.59
N GLU A 413 37.47 -10.19 18.63
CA GLU A 413 36.87 -11.29 19.41
C GLU A 413 35.90 -12.12 18.54
N TYR A 414 35.07 -11.46 17.73
CA TYR A 414 34.16 -12.13 16.82
C TYR A 414 34.90 -13.06 15.85
N GLU A 415 36.00 -12.60 15.27
CA GLU A 415 36.79 -13.36 14.31
C GLU A 415 37.50 -14.59 14.91
N LYS A 416 37.79 -14.52 16.21
CA LYS A 416 38.37 -15.64 16.99
C LYS A 416 37.33 -16.56 17.61
N SER A 417 36.04 -16.36 17.35
CA SER A 417 34.92 -17.03 18.01
C SER A 417 34.00 -17.73 17.01
N SER A 418 33.31 -18.78 17.45
CA SER A 418 32.17 -19.40 16.76
C SER A 418 30.80 -18.92 17.29
N VAL A 419 30.81 -18.02 18.26
CA VAL A 419 29.62 -17.51 18.96
C VAL A 419 28.90 -16.47 18.11
N ALA A 420 27.56 -16.41 18.18
CA ALA A 420 26.77 -15.35 17.58
C ALA A 420 26.79 -14.10 18.46
N PHE A 421 27.14 -12.95 17.88
CA PHE A 421 27.15 -11.67 18.58
C PHE A 421 25.87 -10.91 18.27
N MET A 422 25.16 -10.44 19.30
CA MET A 422 23.86 -9.81 19.21
C MET A 422 23.92 -8.37 19.72
N ILE A 423 23.53 -7.42 18.89
CA ILE A 423 23.49 -5.98 19.20
C ILE A 423 22.07 -5.52 19.57
N PRO A 424 21.91 -4.59 20.51
CA PRO A 424 20.61 -4.04 20.86
C PRO A 424 20.07 -3.15 19.73
N TRP A 425 18.78 -3.34 19.40
CA TRP A 425 18.09 -2.53 18.41
C TRP A 425 16.57 -2.50 18.69
N ASN A 426 15.99 -1.32 18.92
CA ASN A 426 14.55 -1.09 19.09
C ASN A 426 13.81 -2.14 19.96
N GLY A 427 14.34 -2.42 21.15
CA GLY A 427 13.73 -3.34 22.12
C GLY A 427 13.93 -4.82 21.82
N ILE A 428 14.71 -5.16 20.79
CA ILE A 428 15.17 -6.53 20.49
C ILE A 428 16.69 -6.56 20.34
N HIS A 429 17.26 -7.76 20.18
CA HIS A 429 18.65 -7.92 19.77
C HIS A 429 18.69 -8.53 18.38
N VAL A 430 19.58 -8.03 17.53
CA VAL A 430 19.77 -8.49 16.16
C VAL A 430 21.20 -8.95 15.95
N PRO A 431 21.50 -9.83 14.98
CA PRO A 431 22.88 -10.21 14.66
C PRO A 431 23.76 -8.99 14.35
N LEU A 432 24.98 -8.96 14.88
CA LEU A 432 25.97 -7.91 14.63
C LEU A 432 26.22 -7.72 13.13
N GLU A 433 26.16 -8.79 12.36
CA GLU A 433 26.35 -8.82 10.91
C GLU A 433 25.34 -7.96 10.14
N LEU A 434 24.18 -7.66 10.74
CA LEU A 434 23.15 -6.80 10.14
C LEU A 434 23.28 -5.32 10.49
N GLU A 435 24.34 -4.91 11.21
CA GLU A 435 24.50 -3.54 11.71
C GLU A 435 24.42 -2.44 10.63
N ASP A 436 24.80 -2.75 9.37
CA ASP A 436 24.78 -1.82 8.24
C ASP A 436 23.58 -2.02 7.31
N THR A 437 22.63 -2.90 7.64
CA THR A 437 21.42 -3.14 6.83
C THR A 437 20.24 -2.30 7.31
N TYR A 438 19.36 -1.92 6.39
CA TYR A 438 18.11 -1.25 6.71
C TYR A 438 17.16 -2.18 7.49
N PRO A 439 16.49 -1.70 8.52
CA PRO A 439 16.60 -0.41 9.20
C PRO A 439 17.60 -0.42 10.38
N VAL A 440 18.38 -1.49 10.59
CA VAL A 440 19.30 -1.65 11.74
C VAL A 440 20.39 -0.57 11.75
N GLN A 441 20.86 -0.18 10.56
CA GLN A 441 21.84 0.91 10.40
C GLN A 441 21.34 2.27 10.90
N GLN A 442 20.03 2.43 11.04
CA GLN A 442 19.41 3.66 11.48
C GLN A 442 19.08 3.58 12.97
N VAL A 443 19.77 4.39 13.76
CA VAL A 443 19.54 4.51 15.20
C VAL A 443 18.82 5.83 15.45
N ILE A 444 17.53 5.89 15.17
CA ILE A 444 16.71 7.06 15.49
C ILE A 444 15.61 6.61 16.46
N GLY A 445 15.83 6.86 17.73
CA GLY A 445 14.85 6.60 18.78
C GLY A 445 15.45 6.41 20.15
N SER A 446 14.72 6.91 21.14
CA SER A 446 15.02 6.70 22.56
C SER A 446 14.43 5.35 23.00
N GLY A 447 15.23 4.38 23.34
CA GLY A 447 14.62 3.22 23.96
C GLY A 447 15.48 1.96 24.01
N GLU A 448 16.54 2.00 24.81
CA GLU A 448 17.31 0.82 25.15
C GLU A 448 16.62 -0.11 26.19
N SER A 449 15.49 0.32 26.77
CA SER A 449 15.05 -0.20 28.07
C SER A 449 14.53 -1.64 28.09
N ASN A 450 14.17 -2.28 26.97
CA ASN A 450 13.55 -3.62 27.00
C ASN A 450 14.22 -4.68 26.12
N SER A 451 15.33 -4.40 25.45
CA SER A 451 16.00 -5.37 24.57
C SER A 451 16.53 -6.59 25.34
N THR A 452 17.07 -6.37 26.55
CA THR A 452 17.60 -7.44 27.41
C THR A 452 16.52 -8.43 27.86
N THR A 453 15.30 -7.96 28.13
CA THR A 453 14.17 -8.84 28.50
C THR A 453 13.77 -9.73 27.33
N TRP A 454 13.72 -9.16 26.13
CA TRP A 454 13.39 -9.92 24.92
C TRP A 454 14.42 -11.03 24.65
N ILE A 455 15.72 -10.71 24.62
CA ILE A 455 16.75 -11.71 24.31
C ILE A 455 16.83 -12.82 25.37
N ARG A 456 16.69 -12.49 26.66
CA ARG A 456 16.61 -13.48 27.73
C ARG A 456 15.40 -14.42 27.58
N GLY A 457 14.27 -13.90 27.08
CA GLY A 457 13.09 -14.70 26.75
C GLY A 457 13.37 -15.68 25.61
N VAL A 458 14.01 -15.21 24.54
CA VAL A 458 14.42 -16.03 23.40
C VAL A 458 15.44 -17.10 23.83
N MET A 459 16.46 -16.71 24.61
CA MET A 459 17.47 -17.65 25.13
C MET A 459 16.82 -18.77 25.96
N ARG A 460 15.91 -18.44 26.86
CA ARG A 460 15.16 -19.43 27.64
C ARG A 460 14.33 -20.38 26.75
N LYS A 461 13.64 -19.81 25.76
CA LYS A 461 12.81 -20.58 24.81
C LYS A 461 13.60 -21.64 24.05
N TYR A 462 14.85 -21.34 23.70
CA TYR A 462 15.72 -22.22 22.91
C TYR A 462 16.85 -22.86 23.73
N SER A 463 16.82 -22.75 25.05
CA SER A 463 17.83 -23.31 25.98
C SER A 463 19.27 -22.87 25.69
N LEU A 464 19.45 -21.64 25.29
CA LEU A 464 20.76 -21.06 24.92
C LEU A 464 21.53 -20.59 26.15
N GLN A 465 22.85 -20.72 26.09
CA GLN A 465 23.74 -20.25 27.16
C GLN A 465 24.32 -18.86 26.80
N PRO A 466 24.40 -17.94 27.78
CA PRO A 466 25.19 -16.73 27.61
C PRO A 466 26.68 -17.11 27.53
N HIS A 467 27.44 -16.46 26.65
CA HIS A 467 28.86 -16.70 26.52
C HIS A 467 29.62 -15.50 27.12
N ASP A 468 30.24 -15.74 28.29
CA ASP A 468 31.08 -14.77 28.99
C ASP A 468 32.56 -15.20 29.04
N GLY A 469 32.93 -16.28 28.33
CA GLY A 469 34.23 -16.93 28.41
C GLY A 469 35.23 -16.57 27.31
N GLU A 470 36.44 -17.14 27.42
CA GLU A 470 37.50 -16.98 26.42
C GLU A 470 37.14 -17.56 25.06
N VAL A 471 37.63 -16.91 24.03
CA VAL A 471 37.33 -17.17 22.63
C VAL A 471 38.25 -18.26 22.06
N GLY A 472 37.70 -19.25 21.38
CA GLY A 472 38.50 -20.35 20.78
C GLY A 472 39.37 -19.91 19.59
N SER A 473 40.19 -20.83 19.10
CA SER A 473 41.19 -20.57 18.04
C SER A 473 40.66 -20.55 16.59
N LYS A 474 39.33 -20.59 16.40
CA LYS A 474 38.75 -20.64 15.04
C LYS A 474 38.69 -19.25 14.42
N VAL A 475 39.48 -19.02 13.37
CA VAL A 475 39.48 -17.74 12.65
C VAL A 475 38.37 -17.75 11.59
N ARG A 476 37.52 -16.71 11.63
CA ARG A 476 36.51 -16.43 10.59
C ARG A 476 36.53 -14.95 10.24
N SER A 477 36.40 -14.58 8.97
CA SER A 477 36.28 -13.19 8.55
C SER A 477 34.92 -12.61 8.91
N PHE A 478 34.89 -11.50 9.66
CA PHE A 478 33.67 -10.78 9.98
C PHE A 478 32.93 -10.34 8.72
N ASN A 479 33.61 -9.75 7.75
CA ASN A 479 33.01 -9.29 6.52
C ASN A 479 32.38 -10.43 5.69
N LEU A 480 33.00 -11.61 5.67
CA LEU A 480 32.44 -12.77 4.99
C LEU A 480 31.18 -13.27 5.70
N GLN A 481 31.19 -13.34 7.03
CA GLN A 481 29.99 -13.71 7.78
C GLN A 481 28.87 -12.68 7.61
N LYS A 482 29.22 -11.39 7.55
CA LYS A 482 28.27 -10.29 7.26
C LYS A 482 27.58 -10.49 5.91
N LEU A 483 28.31 -10.77 4.85
CA LEU A 483 27.75 -11.08 3.51
C LEU A 483 26.80 -12.30 3.57
N ARG A 484 27.22 -13.36 4.24
CA ARG A 484 26.41 -14.59 4.37
C ARG A 484 25.12 -14.34 5.15
N THR A 485 25.18 -13.60 6.25
CA THR A 485 24.01 -13.28 7.06
C THR A 485 23.04 -12.35 6.32
N ILE A 486 23.56 -11.36 5.57
CA ILE A 486 22.74 -10.49 4.72
C ILE A 486 22.08 -11.34 3.61
N ALA A 487 22.79 -12.25 2.96
CA ALA A 487 22.23 -13.15 1.95
C ALA A 487 21.14 -14.04 2.55
N GLU A 488 21.34 -14.59 3.75
CA GLU A 488 20.33 -15.38 4.46
C GLU A 488 19.09 -14.56 4.81
N PHE A 489 19.27 -13.32 5.25
CA PHE A 489 18.15 -12.41 5.54
C PHE A 489 17.36 -12.07 4.29
N GLN A 490 18.05 -11.77 3.19
CA GLN A 490 17.47 -11.28 1.94
C GLN A 490 16.85 -12.41 1.10
N PHE A 491 17.51 -13.57 1.00
CA PHE A 491 17.14 -14.66 0.10
C PHE A 491 16.66 -15.91 0.82
N GLY A 492 16.82 -15.98 2.14
CA GLY A 492 16.52 -17.14 2.94
C GLY A 492 17.65 -18.17 2.98
N GLN A 493 17.44 -19.20 3.78
CA GLN A 493 18.45 -20.25 4.00
C GLN A 493 18.75 -21.09 2.75
N GLY A 494 19.97 -21.63 2.71
CA GLY A 494 20.42 -22.56 1.65
C GLY A 494 20.99 -21.90 0.42
N ILE A 495 21.06 -20.56 0.38
CA ILE A 495 21.69 -19.82 -0.73
C ILE A 495 23.20 -19.75 -0.50
N LYS A 496 23.99 -20.36 -1.39
CA LYS A 496 25.45 -20.44 -1.31
C LYS A 496 26.08 -19.47 -2.31
N LEU A 497 26.17 -18.19 -1.96
CA LEU A 497 26.77 -17.16 -2.82
C LEU A 497 28.24 -16.89 -2.50
N PHE A 498 28.66 -17.07 -1.25
CA PHE A 498 29.95 -16.60 -0.76
C PHE A 498 30.73 -17.75 -0.10
N PRO A 499 31.57 -18.50 -0.87
CA PRO A 499 32.49 -19.49 -0.34
C PRO A 499 33.61 -18.83 0.49
N ASP A 500 34.46 -19.63 1.14
CA ASP A 500 35.56 -19.10 1.97
C ASP A 500 36.63 -18.35 1.14
N SER A 501 36.71 -18.65 -0.16
CA SER A 501 37.58 -17.95 -1.12
C SER A 501 37.07 -16.57 -1.57
N THR A 502 35.94 -16.10 -1.03
CA THR A 502 35.36 -14.82 -1.43
C THR A 502 36.28 -13.64 -1.11
N GLU A 503 36.67 -12.88 -2.11
CA GLU A 503 37.40 -11.63 -1.99
C GLU A 503 36.43 -10.47 -1.74
N ILE A 504 36.76 -9.62 -0.75
CA ILE A 504 35.88 -8.54 -0.29
C ILE A 504 36.59 -7.21 -0.42
N ARG A 505 36.01 -6.29 -1.20
CA ARG A 505 36.47 -4.89 -1.26
C ARG A 505 35.63 -4.02 -0.37
N VAL A 506 36.30 -3.25 0.49
CA VAL A 506 35.67 -2.27 1.38
C VAL A 506 35.96 -0.84 0.92
N SER A 507 35.05 0.06 1.29
CA SER A 507 35.26 1.50 1.08
C SER A 507 36.35 2.03 2.01
N ARG A 508 37.34 2.71 1.47
CA ARG A 508 38.42 3.33 2.27
C ARG A 508 37.88 4.40 3.25
N ASN A 509 36.82 5.10 2.87
CA ASN A 509 36.28 6.21 3.67
C ASN A 509 35.29 5.75 4.76
N THR A 510 34.56 4.63 4.53
CA THR A 510 33.48 4.21 5.43
C THR A 510 33.69 2.83 6.04
N GLY A 511 34.70 2.07 5.60
CA GLY A 511 34.92 0.68 6.01
C GLY A 511 33.82 -0.31 5.56
N ARG A 512 32.77 0.16 4.88
CA ARG A 512 31.65 -0.68 4.44
C ARG A 512 32.03 -1.52 3.23
N ILE A 513 31.50 -2.72 3.15
CA ILE A 513 31.66 -3.61 2.00
C ILE A 513 31.07 -2.95 0.74
N ARG A 514 31.80 -2.96 -0.35
CA ARG A 514 31.34 -2.50 -1.66
C ARG A 514 31.03 -3.65 -2.60
N THR A 515 32.00 -4.57 -2.76
CA THR A 515 31.87 -5.70 -3.70
C THR A 515 32.37 -6.98 -3.06
N ALA A 516 31.78 -8.09 -3.47
CA ALA A 516 32.19 -9.44 -3.16
C ALA A 516 32.46 -10.19 -4.47
N SER A 517 33.67 -10.77 -4.62
CA SER A 517 34.10 -11.49 -5.82
C SER A 517 34.48 -12.93 -5.48
N VAL A 518 34.31 -13.84 -6.43
CA VAL A 518 34.77 -15.23 -6.38
C VAL A 518 35.45 -15.51 -7.70
N ASP A 519 36.67 -16.03 -7.67
CA ASP A 519 37.48 -16.28 -8.85
C ASP A 519 37.52 -15.09 -9.83
N GLU A 520 37.86 -13.91 -9.27
CA GLU A 520 37.92 -12.60 -9.96
C GLU A 520 36.57 -12.05 -10.49
N LYS A 521 35.49 -12.81 -10.40
CA LYS A 521 34.15 -12.39 -10.85
C LYS A 521 33.37 -11.77 -9.72
N ILE A 522 32.83 -10.55 -9.95
CA ILE A 522 31.98 -9.88 -8.98
C ILE A 522 30.65 -10.62 -8.89
N MET A 523 30.33 -11.14 -7.70
CA MET A 523 29.08 -11.85 -7.41
C MET A 523 27.98 -10.90 -7.00
N ALA A 524 28.32 -9.91 -6.18
CA ALA A 524 27.38 -8.94 -5.67
C ALA A 524 28.06 -7.62 -5.27
N THR A 525 27.25 -6.56 -5.26
CA THR A 525 27.58 -5.28 -4.65
C THR A 525 26.64 -5.00 -3.47
N LEU A 526 27.09 -4.27 -2.45
CA LEU A 526 26.23 -3.78 -1.37
C LEU A 526 25.75 -2.38 -1.68
N ARG A 527 24.43 -2.18 -1.60
CA ARG A 527 23.83 -0.86 -1.78
C ARG A 527 24.18 0.06 -0.61
N ALA A 528 24.68 1.23 -0.91
CA ALA A 528 25.03 2.21 0.11
C ALA A 528 23.81 2.74 0.89
N SER A 529 22.64 2.73 0.25
CA SER A 529 21.38 3.24 0.82
C SER A 529 20.81 2.37 1.94
N ASP A 530 20.86 1.04 1.77
CA ASP A 530 20.18 0.11 2.67
C ASP A 530 21.00 -1.13 3.08
N GLY A 531 22.23 -1.27 2.58
CA GLY A 531 23.14 -2.36 2.93
C GLY A 531 22.76 -3.74 2.40
N PHE A 532 21.77 -3.84 1.50
CA PHE A 532 21.39 -5.10 0.86
C PHE A 532 22.21 -5.39 -0.39
N LEU A 533 22.23 -6.66 -0.76
CA LEU A 533 22.93 -7.16 -1.94
C LEU A 533 22.18 -6.79 -3.22
N THR A 534 22.94 -6.38 -4.23
CA THR A 534 22.55 -6.35 -5.64
C THR A 534 23.40 -7.38 -6.35
N LEU A 535 22.78 -8.32 -7.04
CA LEU A 535 23.47 -9.41 -7.72
C LEU A 535 23.94 -8.99 -9.12
N THR A 536 25.14 -9.45 -9.52
CA THR A 536 25.54 -9.49 -10.92
C THR A 536 24.96 -10.72 -11.61
N MET A 537 25.24 -10.92 -12.90
CA MET A 537 24.83 -12.16 -13.59
C MET A 537 25.53 -13.39 -13.01
N GLU A 538 26.79 -13.28 -12.60
CA GLU A 538 27.54 -14.35 -11.94
C GLU A 538 26.92 -14.73 -10.58
N GLY A 539 26.58 -13.71 -9.77
CA GLY A 539 25.89 -13.93 -8.51
C GLY A 539 24.49 -14.52 -8.69
N ALA A 540 23.76 -14.06 -9.71
CA ALA A 540 22.46 -14.60 -10.08
C ALA A 540 22.56 -16.07 -10.55
N GLN A 541 23.62 -16.43 -11.28
CA GLN A 541 23.87 -17.80 -11.70
C GLN A 541 24.22 -18.73 -10.53
N ALA A 542 25.02 -18.27 -9.58
CA ALA A 542 25.32 -19.01 -8.35
C ALA A 542 24.05 -19.19 -7.49
N MET A 543 23.19 -18.16 -7.40
CA MET A 543 21.90 -18.27 -6.74
C MET A 543 21.00 -19.27 -7.47
N ARG A 544 20.92 -19.23 -8.80
CA ARG A 544 20.12 -20.16 -9.60
C ARG A 544 20.53 -21.62 -9.37
N ALA A 545 21.81 -21.90 -9.23
CA ALA A 545 22.33 -23.22 -8.90
C ALA A 545 21.92 -23.73 -7.50
N SER A 546 21.55 -22.80 -6.59
CA SER A 546 21.18 -23.11 -5.20
C SER A 546 19.68 -23.27 -4.98
N ILE A 547 18.85 -23.00 -6.00
CA ILE A 547 17.39 -22.96 -5.89
C ILE A 547 16.70 -23.75 -7.00
N THR A 548 15.45 -24.15 -6.74
CA THR A 548 14.55 -24.73 -7.74
C THR A 548 13.47 -23.70 -8.12
N PRO A 549 13.28 -23.39 -9.40
CA PRO A 549 12.21 -22.47 -9.82
C PRO A 549 10.83 -22.94 -9.35
N PRO A 550 9.92 -22.00 -9.06
CA PRO A 550 10.03 -20.55 -9.23
C PRO A 550 10.64 -19.80 -8.04
N ARG A 551 11.28 -20.47 -7.05
CA ARG A 551 11.83 -19.79 -5.87
C ARG A 551 12.74 -18.63 -6.30
N LEU A 552 12.52 -17.42 -5.73
CA LEU A 552 13.25 -16.17 -5.99
C LEU A 552 13.29 -15.79 -7.48
N SER A 553 12.36 -16.26 -8.29
CA SER A 553 12.38 -16.03 -9.73
C SER A 553 11.00 -15.76 -10.33
N VAL A 554 11.02 -15.21 -11.53
CA VAL A 554 9.90 -15.17 -12.46
C VAL A 554 10.31 -15.92 -13.73
N VAL A 555 9.37 -16.65 -14.33
CA VAL A 555 9.52 -17.25 -15.67
C VAL A 555 8.70 -16.41 -16.63
N VAL A 556 9.33 -15.90 -17.67
CA VAL A 556 8.68 -15.07 -18.68
C VAL A 556 8.25 -15.87 -19.88
N SER A 557 7.28 -15.36 -20.65
CA SER A 557 6.87 -15.94 -21.92
C SER A 557 7.95 -15.80 -22.98
N GLU A 558 7.92 -16.68 -24.00
CA GLU A 558 8.83 -16.64 -25.15
C GLU A 558 8.87 -15.28 -25.83
N GLU A 559 7.70 -14.62 -25.94
CA GLU A 559 7.56 -13.29 -26.55
C GLU A 559 8.43 -12.23 -25.86
N SER A 560 8.61 -12.32 -24.53
CA SER A 560 9.37 -11.34 -23.73
C SER A 560 10.83 -11.74 -23.53
N ALA A 561 11.17 -13.03 -23.60
CA ALA A 561 12.49 -13.54 -23.25
C ALA A 561 13.62 -12.86 -24.04
N GLY A 562 13.42 -12.62 -25.34
CA GLY A 562 14.39 -11.94 -26.21
C GLY A 562 14.68 -10.50 -25.76
N PHE A 563 13.66 -9.76 -25.34
CA PHE A 563 13.83 -8.39 -24.84
C PHE A 563 14.52 -8.40 -23.46
N ASN A 564 14.15 -9.33 -22.58
CA ASN A 564 14.73 -9.39 -21.24
C ASN A 564 16.22 -9.80 -21.28
N ARG A 565 16.65 -10.60 -22.27
CA ARG A 565 18.08 -10.92 -22.53
C ARG A 565 18.90 -9.67 -22.84
N LYS A 566 18.30 -8.69 -23.51
CA LYS A 566 18.90 -7.38 -23.83
C LYS A 566 18.80 -6.34 -22.70
N GLY A 567 18.31 -6.74 -21.51
CA GLY A 567 18.24 -5.86 -20.34
C GLY A 567 16.96 -5.01 -20.21
N TYR A 568 15.94 -5.25 -21.03
CA TYR A 568 14.64 -4.59 -20.82
C TYR A 568 13.91 -5.19 -19.64
N SER A 569 13.17 -4.35 -18.91
CA SER A 569 12.39 -4.76 -17.74
C SER A 569 11.24 -5.70 -18.09
N VAL A 570 10.90 -6.60 -17.17
CA VAL A 570 9.79 -7.55 -17.33
C VAL A 570 8.46 -6.84 -17.03
N PHE A 571 7.49 -6.95 -17.94
CA PHE A 571 6.13 -6.49 -17.71
C PHE A 571 5.23 -7.62 -17.21
N PHE A 572 4.24 -7.31 -16.34
CA PHE A 572 3.35 -8.31 -15.74
C PHE A 572 2.67 -9.22 -16.76
N LYS A 573 2.26 -8.69 -17.91
CA LYS A 573 1.56 -9.46 -18.95
C LYS A 573 2.36 -10.62 -19.53
N PHE A 574 3.68 -10.62 -19.33
CA PHE A 574 4.61 -11.62 -19.83
C PHE A 574 5.15 -12.57 -18.76
N VAL A 575 4.64 -12.50 -17.54
CA VAL A 575 5.02 -13.38 -16.45
C VAL A 575 4.11 -14.61 -16.43
N ASP A 576 4.64 -15.78 -16.75
CA ASP A 576 3.91 -17.04 -16.76
C ASP A 576 3.92 -17.74 -15.39
N ARG A 577 5.09 -17.75 -14.72
CA ARG A 577 5.26 -18.36 -13.38
C ARG A 577 6.10 -17.46 -12.50
N PHE A 578 5.84 -17.47 -11.21
CA PHE A 578 6.54 -16.63 -10.23
C PHE A 578 6.54 -17.27 -8.84
N ASP A 579 7.49 -16.87 -8.00
CA ASP A 579 7.50 -17.21 -6.59
C ASP A 579 6.48 -16.38 -5.80
N ARG A 580 5.52 -17.02 -5.16
CA ARG A 580 4.51 -16.34 -4.31
C ARG A 580 5.10 -15.71 -3.04
N HIS A 581 6.34 -16.07 -2.69
CA HIS A 581 7.05 -15.54 -1.52
C HIS A 581 8.03 -14.43 -1.85
N LEU A 582 8.09 -13.96 -3.11
CA LEU A 582 8.89 -12.78 -3.47
C LEU A 582 8.51 -11.59 -2.59
N VAL A 583 9.54 -10.89 -2.12
CA VAL A 583 9.40 -9.63 -1.39
C VAL A 583 9.61 -8.49 -2.36
N ALA A 584 8.72 -7.50 -2.36
CA ALA A 584 8.89 -6.31 -3.20
C ALA A 584 10.25 -5.63 -2.90
N GLY A 585 10.94 -5.17 -3.93
CA GLY A 585 12.27 -4.57 -3.83
C GLY A 585 13.43 -5.56 -3.67
N ASN A 586 13.16 -6.87 -3.60
CA ASN A 586 14.21 -7.89 -3.54
C ASN A 586 14.70 -8.29 -4.92
N GLU A 587 15.96 -8.77 -4.97
CA GLU A 587 16.57 -9.36 -6.16
C GLU A 587 15.76 -10.57 -6.62
N THR A 588 15.50 -10.64 -7.92
CA THR A 588 14.63 -11.63 -8.56
C THR A 588 15.27 -12.10 -9.84
N LEU A 589 15.42 -13.42 -9.99
CA LEU A 589 15.92 -14.01 -11.22
C LEU A 589 14.84 -13.98 -12.32
N VAL A 590 15.23 -13.63 -13.52
CA VAL A 590 14.37 -13.70 -14.70
C VAL A 590 14.81 -14.90 -15.54
N LEU A 591 13.88 -15.84 -15.72
CA LEU A 591 14.12 -17.10 -16.43
C LEU A 591 13.27 -17.13 -17.71
N ASP A 592 13.82 -17.73 -18.77
CA ASP A 592 13.06 -18.05 -19.97
C ASP A 592 12.12 -19.26 -19.76
N PRO A 593 11.32 -19.69 -20.75
CA PRO A 593 10.42 -20.83 -20.62
C PRO A 593 11.13 -22.15 -20.29
N GLU A 594 12.39 -22.34 -20.72
CA GLU A 594 13.23 -23.49 -20.40
C GLU A 594 13.94 -23.36 -19.03
N GLU A 595 13.57 -22.37 -18.24
CA GLU A 595 14.14 -22.05 -16.91
C GLU A 595 15.64 -21.70 -16.93
N LYS A 596 16.18 -21.24 -18.06
CA LYS A 596 17.53 -20.68 -18.14
C LYS A 596 17.50 -19.24 -17.61
N LEU A 597 18.54 -18.87 -16.87
CA LEU A 597 18.73 -17.51 -16.40
C LEU A 597 19.05 -16.58 -17.56
N ILE A 598 18.25 -15.53 -17.75
CA ILE A 598 18.42 -14.53 -18.82
C ILE A 598 18.68 -13.11 -18.29
N ALA A 599 18.20 -12.81 -17.09
CA ALA A 599 18.43 -11.52 -16.45
C ALA A 599 18.25 -11.61 -14.93
N VAL A 600 18.64 -10.55 -14.22
CA VAL A 600 18.36 -10.33 -12.81
C VAL A 600 17.92 -8.88 -12.59
N GLY A 601 16.98 -8.69 -11.68
CA GLY A 601 16.41 -7.37 -11.38
C GLY A 601 15.70 -7.36 -10.04
N ARG A 602 14.94 -6.29 -9.78
CA ARG A 602 14.19 -6.14 -8.55
C ARG A 602 12.70 -6.28 -8.79
N SER A 603 12.05 -7.10 -7.99
CA SER A 603 10.59 -7.22 -8.00
C SER A 603 9.94 -5.89 -7.62
N ARG A 604 8.95 -5.44 -8.39
CA ARG A 604 8.18 -4.21 -8.11
C ARG A 604 7.05 -4.42 -7.11
N VAL A 605 6.56 -5.65 -6.99
CA VAL A 605 5.49 -6.01 -6.06
C VAL A 605 5.82 -7.31 -5.34
N SER A 606 5.07 -7.66 -4.30
CA SER A 606 5.22 -8.95 -3.64
C SER A 606 4.68 -10.08 -4.53
N GLY A 607 5.21 -11.30 -4.35
CA GLY A 607 4.74 -12.48 -5.07
C GLY A 607 3.26 -12.79 -4.84
N MET A 608 2.68 -12.29 -3.74
CA MET A 608 1.24 -12.41 -3.47
C MET A 608 0.36 -11.59 -4.42
N GLU A 609 0.97 -10.68 -5.18
CA GLU A 609 0.27 -9.72 -6.03
C GLU A 609 0.46 -9.99 -7.53
N PHE A 610 1.51 -10.73 -7.92
CA PHE A 610 1.91 -10.89 -9.33
C PHE A 610 0.76 -11.32 -10.25
N GLY A 611 -0.05 -12.30 -9.83
CA GLY A 611 -1.16 -12.81 -10.64
C GLY A 611 -2.35 -11.86 -10.78
N ASP A 612 -2.34 -10.76 -10.06
CA ASP A 612 -3.44 -9.79 -10.06
C ASP A 612 -3.19 -8.63 -11.05
N TYR A 613 -1.92 -8.38 -11.44
CA TYR A 613 -1.56 -7.29 -12.34
C TYR A 613 -1.46 -7.75 -13.79
N THR A 614 -1.86 -6.88 -14.72
CA THR A 614 -1.76 -7.10 -16.18
C THR A 614 -0.98 -5.98 -16.87
N ARG A 615 -0.69 -4.87 -16.18
CA ARG A 615 0.06 -3.70 -16.68
C ARG A 615 1.19 -3.32 -15.74
N GLY A 616 2.15 -2.58 -16.30
CA GLY A 616 3.30 -2.07 -15.57
C GLY A 616 4.46 -3.08 -15.48
N VAL A 617 5.55 -2.60 -14.90
CA VAL A 617 6.79 -3.36 -14.72
C VAL A 617 6.63 -4.32 -13.52
N ALA A 618 6.90 -5.59 -13.76
CA ALA A 618 6.92 -6.66 -12.75
C ALA A 618 8.30 -6.80 -12.09
N VAL A 619 9.36 -6.80 -12.93
CA VAL A 619 10.75 -6.84 -12.49
C VAL A 619 11.55 -5.76 -13.22
N ASP A 620 12.19 -4.91 -12.44
CA ASP A 620 13.08 -3.86 -12.92
C ASP A 620 14.47 -4.44 -13.13
N VAL A 621 14.79 -4.81 -14.38
CA VAL A 621 16.03 -5.49 -14.75
C VAL A 621 17.22 -4.52 -14.66
N HIS A 622 18.32 -4.97 -14.06
CA HIS A 622 19.57 -4.20 -13.96
C HIS A 622 20.80 -4.92 -14.51
N HIS A 623 20.75 -6.25 -14.68
CA HIS A 623 21.78 -7.02 -15.40
C HIS A 623 21.11 -8.12 -16.24
N SER A 624 21.68 -8.39 -17.41
CA SER A 624 21.18 -9.39 -18.35
C SER A 624 22.33 -10.09 -19.08
N VAL A 625 22.04 -11.18 -19.79
CA VAL A 625 23.04 -12.01 -20.47
C VAL A 625 23.72 -11.26 -21.62
N GLU A 626 22.98 -10.46 -22.38
CA GLU A 626 23.51 -9.74 -23.56
C GLU A 626 23.97 -8.32 -23.24
N GLY A 627 23.63 -7.81 -22.00
CA GLY A 627 23.87 -6.40 -21.65
C GLY A 627 22.83 -5.47 -22.32
N ARG A 628 22.79 -4.22 -21.88
CA ARG A 628 21.97 -3.19 -22.52
C ARG A 628 22.83 -2.49 -23.56
N ASP A 629 22.37 -2.42 -24.80
CA ASP A 629 23.03 -1.61 -25.82
C ASP A 629 22.99 -0.14 -25.35
N GLU A 630 24.17 0.49 -25.21
CA GLU A 630 24.30 1.88 -24.72
C GLU A 630 23.70 2.94 -25.67
N ASP A 631 23.30 2.55 -26.88
CA ASP A 631 22.84 3.46 -27.96
C ASP A 631 21.32 3.72 -27.98
N GLU A 632 20.50 3.13 -27.07
CA GLU A 632 19.04 3.33 -27.04
C GLU A 632 18.56 4.06 -25.75
N THR A 633 19.27 5.08 -25.31
CA THR A 633 18.76 6.00 -24.29
C THR A 633 18.29 7.30 -24.95
N ASP A 634 17.00 7.33 -25.37
CA ASP A 634 16.20 8.55 -25.55
C ASP A 634 14.97 8.52 -24.63
#